data_b11670f7513053d9e74d6284b623a53b
#
_entry.id   b11670f7513053d9e74d6284b623a53b
#
_cell.length_a   1.000
_cell.length_b   1.000
_cell.length_c   1.000
_cell.angle_alpha   90.00
_cell.angle_beta   90.00
_cell.angle_gamma   90.00
#
_symmetry.space_group_name_H-M   'P 1'
#
loop_
_entity.id
_entity.type
_entity.pdbx_description
1 polymer ?
#
loop_
_entity_poly.entity_id
_entity_poly.type
_entity_poly.pdbx_seq_one_letter_code
_entity_poly.pdbx_strand_id
1 'polypeptide(L)'
;MEKKKYVYLFTEGSAKMRELLGGKGANLAEMTNIGLPVPQGFTISTEACTQYYEDGKQINADIQAEIMENIEKMEKITGKKFGDLENPLLVSVRSGARASMPGMMDTILNLGLNEEVVEVLSKKSGNPRWAWDCYRRFIQMFSDVVMEVGKKYFEKLIDEMKEKKGVTLDVELNADDLKTLANQFKAEYKKQLGSDFPSDPK
;
A
#
# COMPACT_ATOMS: atom_id res chain seq x y z
N MET A 1 26.82 4.03 21.61
CA MET A 1 25.35 4.16 21.77
C MET A 1 24.70 3.09 20.91
N GLU A 2 23.87 2.21 21.49
CA GLU A 2 23.08 1.28 20.69
C GLU A 2 22.16 2.07 19.76
N LYS A 3 22.15 1.68 18.48
CA LYS A 3 21.27 2.30 17.48
C LYS A 3 19.83 1.99 17.86
N LYS A 4 19.00 3.02 18.02
CA LYS A 4 17.57 2.85 18.34
C LYS A 4 16.88 2.09 17.21
N LYS A 5 16.07 1.09 17.56
CA LYS A 5 15.31 0.28 16.61
C LYS A 5 13.91 0.85 16.41
N TYR A 6 13.52 1.09 15.16
CA TYR A 6 12.24 1.66 14.78
C TYR A 6 11.33 0.70 14.00
N VAL A 7 11.89 -0.34 13.39
CA VAL A 7 11.16 -1.28 12.52
C VAL A 7 11.32 -2.70 13.02
N TYR A 8 10.22 -3.44 13.10
CA TYR A 8 10.16 -4.78 13.67
C TYR A 8 9.48 -5.72 12.68
N LEU A 9 10.17 -6.77 12.25
CA LEU A 9 9.53 -7.89 11.56
C LEU A 9 8.47 -8.50 12.48
N PHE A 10 7.44 -9.13 11.90
CA PHE A 10 6.41 -9.80 12.72
C PHE A 10 7.01 -10.86 13.65
N THR A 11 8.10 -11.52 13.24
CA THR A 11 8.84 -12.49 14.06
C THR A 11 9.63 -11.87 15.21
N GLU A 12 9.81 -10.56 15.22
CA GLU A 12 10.57 -9.82 16.25
C GLU A 12 9.66 -9.17 17.31
N GLY A 13 8.35 -9.25 17.14
CA GLY A 13 7.37 -8.67 18.06
C GLY A 13 6.60 -9.70 18.87
N SER A 14 5.73 -9.22 19.74
CA SER A 14 4.79 -10.03 20.52
C SER A 14 3.57 -9.22 20.96
N ALA A 15 2.55 -9.91 21.46
CA ALA A 15 1.34 -9.26 22.02
C ALA A 15 1.65 -8.27 23.16
N LYS A 16 2.77 -8.46 23.87
CA LYS A 16 3.21 -7.60 24.99
C LYS A 16 3.73 -6.25 24.52
N MET A 17 4.08 -6.11 23.25
CA MET A 17 4.68 -4.90 22.67
C MET A 17 3.63 -3.94 22.11
N ARG A 18 2.42 -3.93 22.65
CA ARG A 18 1.28 -3.16 22.12
C ARG A 18 1.53 -1.65 22.10
N GLU A 19 2.24 -1.14 23.09
CA GLU A 19 2.58 0.29 23.16
C GLU A 19 3.54 0.69 22.02
N LEU A 20 4.46 -0.19 21.68
CA LEU A 20 5.49 0.03 20.66
C LEU A 20 5.01 -0.27 19.24
N LEU A 21 4.25 -1.35 19.06
CA LEU A 21 3.83 -1.84 17.75
C LEU A 21 2.40 -1.44 17.37
N GLY A 22 1.65 -0.84 18.30
CA GLY A 22 0.22 -0.64 18.18
C GLY A 22 -0.56 -1.96 18.31
N GLY A 23 -1.90 -1.87 18.36
CA GLY A 23 -2.74 -3.05 18.54
C GLY A 23 -2.64 -4.04 17.38
N LYS A 24 -2.64 -3.56 16.14
CA LYS A 24 -2.55 -4.40 14.93
C LYS A 24 -1.18 -5.06 14.82
N GLY A 25 -0.10 -4.29 15.00
CA GLY A 25 1.27 -4.79 14.90
C GLY A 25 1.58 -5.86 15.94
N ALA A 26 1.19 -5.63 17.18
CA ALA A 26 1.37 -6.60 18.26
C ALA A 26 0.57 -7.90 18.02
N ASN A 27 -0.68 -7.79 17.54
CA ASN A 27 -1.49 -8.95 17.22
C ASN A 27 -0.93 -9.75 16.03
N LEU A 28 -0.47 -9.10 14.96
CA LEU A 28 0.17 -9.76 13.84
C LEU A 28 1.44 -10.50 14.25
N ALA A 29 2.26 -9.89 15.12
CA ALA A 29 3.44 -10.54 15.68
C ALA A 29 3.07 -11.77 16.51
N GLU A 30 2.07 -11.66 17.37
CA GLU A 30 1.59 -12.81 18.17
C GLU A 30 1.05 -13.94 17.31
N MET A 31 0.23 -13.63 16.32
CA MET A 31 -0.31 -14.61 15.38
C MET A 31 0.82 -15.33 14.63
N THR A 32 1.87 -14.61 14.26
CA THR A 32 3.07 -15.19 13.63
C THR A 32 3.78 -16.15 14.59
N ASN A 33 3.97 -15.74 15.84
CA ASN A 33 4.69 -16.50 16.86
C ASN A 33 3.98 -17.81 17.25
N ILE A 34 2.64 -17.81 17.27
CA ILE A 34 1.85 -19.03 17.56
C ILE A 34 1.65 -19.92 16.33
N GLY A 35 2.28 -19.57 15.19
CA GLY A 35 2.30 -20.41 13.98
C GLY A 35 1.09 -20.28 13.08
N LEU A 36 0.29 -19.22 13.22
CA LEU A 36 -0.78 -18.94 12.26
C LEU A 36 -0.20 -18.50 10.90
N PRO A 37 -0.87 -18.79 9.78
CA PRO A 37 -0.40 -18.47 8.44
C PRO A 37 -0.54 -16.96 8.14
N VAL A 38 0.29 -16.15 8.81
CA VAL A 38 0.36 -14.71 8.58
C VAL A 38 1.36 -14.43 7.47
N PRO A 39 1.01 -13.64 6.44
CA PRO A 39 1.97 -13.19 5.44
C PRO A 39 3.16 -12.46 6.08
N GLN A 40 4.33 -12.56 5.46
CA GLN A 40 5.51 -11.83 5.93
C GLN A 40 5.27 -10.32 5.89
N GLY A 41 5.82 -9.64 6.89
CA GLY A 41 5.68 -8.20 7.00
C GLY A 41 6.45 -7.65 8.19
N PHE A 42 6.40 -6.33 8.33
CA PHE A 42 7.01 -5.62 9.44
C PHE A 42 6.11 -4.48 9.94
N THR A 43 6.39 -4.01 11.13
CA THR A 43 5.70 -2.87 11.75
C THR A 43 6.70 -1.75 11.97
N ILE A 44 6.36 -0.55 11.51
CA ILE A 44 7.04 0.69 11.87
C ILE A 44 6.47 1.12 13.22
N SER A 45 7.33 1.29 14.22
CA SER A 45 6.93 1.49 15.61
C SER A 45 6.25 2.83 15.87
N THR A 46 5.54 2.92 16.99
CA THR A 46 4.97 4.19 17.47
C THR A 46 6.06 5.23 17.79
N GLU A 47 7.25 4.78 18.18
CA GLU A 47 8.39 5.67 18.39
C GLU A 47 8.90 6.30 17.11
N ALA A 48 8.87 5.57 15.97
CA ALA A 48 9.18 6.15 14.67
C ALA A 48 8.15 7.22 14.28
N CYS A 49 6.87 6.99 14.59
CA CYS A 49 5.82 7.97 14.39
C CYS A 49 6.05 9.24 15.23
N THR A 50 6.42 9.10 16.50
CA THR A 50 6.77 10.23 17.36
C THR A 50 7.94 11.01 16.79
N GLN A 51 9.01 10.31 16.39
CA GLN A 51 10.21 10.93 15.80
C GLN A 51 9.88 11.69 14.51
N TYR A 52 8.99 11.14 13.66
CA TYR A 52 8.52 11.85 12.47
C TYR A 52 7.91 13.22 12.78
N TYR A 53 7.09 13.33 13.83
CA TYR A 53 6.52 14.61 14.24
C TYR A 53 7.54 15.54 14.87
N GLU A 54 8.48 15.02 15.67
CA GLU A 54 9.59 15.78 16.26
C GLU A 54 10.52 16.34 15.19
N ASP A 55 10.76 15.60 14.12
CA ASP A 55 11.57 16.01 12.96
C ASP A 55 10.80 16.89 11.96
N GLY A 56 9.69 17.49 12.37
CA GLY A 56 8.92 18.40 11.53
C GLY A 56 8.15 17.73 10.40
N LYS A 57 7.61 16.56 10.65
CA LYS A 57 6.89 15.71 9.68
C LYS A 57 7.79 15.23 8.53
N GLN A 58 8.99 14.83 8.88
CA GLN A 58 9.95 14.24 7.96
C GLN A 58 10.42 12.89 8.49
N ILE A 59 10.60 11.93 7.59
CA ILE A 59 11.22 10.65 7.91
C ILE A 59 12.74 10.87 7.86
N ASN A 60 13.41 10.75 9.01
CA ASN A 60 14.85 10.91 9.04
C ASN A 60 15.58 9.75 8.35
N ALA A 61 16.86 9.99 8.03
CA ALA A 61 17.65 9.04 7.24
C ALA A 61 17.82 7.67 7.94
N ASP A 62 17.86 7.62 9.27
CA ASP A 62 18.01 6.37 10.02
C ASP A 62 16.76 5.51 9.94
N ILE A 63 15.56 6.12 10.10
CA ILE A 63 14.28 5.43 9.95
C ILE A 63 14.11 4.95 8.52
N GLN A 64 14.42 5.79 7.55
CA GLN A 64 14.32 5.44 6.14
C GLN A 64 15.24 4.26 5.78
N ALA A 65 16.47 4.28 6.23
CA ALA A 65 17.43 3.20 6.02
C ALA A 65 16.94 1.88 6.64
N GLU A 66 16.37 1.93 7.85
CA GLU A 66 15.84 0.76 8.54
C GLU A 66 14.59 0.19 7.84
N ILE A 67 13.71 1.04 7.31
CA ILE A 67 12.58 0.61 6.48
C ILE A 67 13.08 -0.12 5.24
N MET A 68 14.05 0.45 4.52
CA MET A 68 14.59 -0.16 3.30
C MET A 68 15.29 -1.50 3.59
N GLU A 69 16.04 -1.59 4.70
CA GLU A 69 16.64 -2.85 5.14
C GLU A 69 15.58 -3.94 5.41
N ASN A 70 14.47 -3.58 6.05
CA ASN A 70 13.38 -4.52 6.32
C ASN A 70 12.60 -4.90 5.05
N ILE A 71 12.48 -4.01 4.08
CA ILE A 71 11.97 -4.33 2.75
C ILE A 71 12.84 -5.41 2.10
N GLU A 72 14.17 -5.24 2.11
CA GLU A 72 15.09 -6.24 1.56
C GLU A 72 15.00 -7.60 2.28
N LYS A 73 14.88 -7.59 3.61
CA LYS A 73 14.66 -8.81 4.40
C LYS A 73 13.36 -9.51 3.98
N MET A 74 12.29 -8.75 3.83
CA MET A 74 10.99 -9.28 3.40
C MET A 74 11.05 -9.82 1.97
N GLU A 75 11.72 -9.15 1.05
CA GLU A 75 11.96 -9.63 -0.31
C GLU A 75 12.71 -10.98 -0.31
N LYS A 76 13.74 -11.10 0.52
CA LYS A 76 14.51 -12.37 0.67
C LYS A 76 13.67 -13.49 1.23
N ILE A 77 12.88 -13.23 2.27
CA ILE A 77 12.04 -14.24 2.93
C ILE A 77 10.93 -14.73 2.00
N THR A 78 10.30 -13.82 1.26
CA THR A 78 9.18 -14.15 0.37
C THR A 78 9.64 -14.70 -0.99
N GLY A 79 10.88 -14.46 -1.39
CA GLY A 79 11.37 -14.74 -2.74
C GLY A 79 10.74 -13.86 -3.81
N LYS A 80 10.09 -12.76 -3.42
CA LYS A 80 9.45 -11.78 -4.30
C LYS A 80 10.14 -10.44 -4.16
N LYS A 81 10.05 -9.59 -5.18
CA LYS A 81 10.63 -8.24 -5.15
C LYS A 81 9.62 -7.20 -5.64
N PHE A 82 9.71 -6.02 -5.06
CA PHE A 82 8.95 -4.88 -5.59
C PHE A 82 9.40 -4.56 -7.02
N GLY A 83 8.42 -4.42 -7.91
CA GLY A 83 8.68 -4.10 -9.33
C GLY A 83 9.26 -5.25 -10.16
N ASP A 84 9.38 -6.44 -9.61
CA ASP A 84 9.88 -7.60 -10.35
C ASP A 84 8.88 -8.03 -11.44
N LEU A 85 9.40 -8.26 -12.63
CA LEU A 85 8.59 -8.66 -13.79
C LEU A 85 8.32 -10.17 -13.83
N GLU A 86 8.99 -10.96 -12.98
CA GLU A 86 8.74 -12.40 -12.86
C GLU A 86 7.92 -12.74 -11.63
N ASN A 87 8.26 -12.17 -10.47
CA ASN A 87 7.59 -12.49 -9.20
C ASN A 87 7.42 -11.23 -8.34
N PRO A 88 6.51 -10.32 -8.72
CA PRO A 88 6.35 -9.06 -8.04
C PRO A 88 5.81 -9.21 -6.63
N LEU A 89 6.38 -8.45 -5.68
CA LEU A 89 5.88 -8.32 -4.32
C LEU A 89 4.82 -7.23 -4.27
N LEU A 90 3.65 -7.58 -3.76
CA LEU A 90 2.59 -6.64 -3.42
C LEU A 90 2.26 -6.76 -1.94
N VAL A 91 2.07 -5.63 -1.29
CA VAL A 91 1.76 -5.59 0.14
C VAL A 91 0.55 -4.69 0.42
N SER A 92 -0.05 -4.86 1.58
CA SER A 92 -0.99 -3.88 2.13
C SER A 92 -0.29 -3.08 3.22
N VAL A 93 -0.48 -1.76 3.20
CA VAL A 93 -0.04 -0.86 4.25
C VAL A 93 -1.24 -0.46 5.07
N ARG A 94 -1.13 -0.61 6.38
CA ARG A 94 -2.21 -0.28 7.32
C ARG A 94 -1.69 0.68 8.37
N SER A 95 -2.41 1.76 8.59
CA SER A 95 -2.16 2.61 9.74
C SER A 95 -2.54 1.87 11.03
N GLY A 96 -1.77 2.11 12.08
CA GLY A 96 -2.00 1.53 13.39
C GLY A 96 -2.10 2.62 14.46
N ALA A 97 -2.83 2.33 15.56
CA ALA A 97 -2.85 3.15 16.75
C ALA A 97 -2.83 2.26 17.98
N ARG A 98 -2.46 2.83 19.14
CA ARG A 98 -2.48 2.13 20.43
C ARG A 98 -3.89 1.64 20.77
N ALA A 99 -4.90 2.47 20.49
CA ALA A 99 -6.31 2.12 20.57
C ALA A 99 -6.91 2.01 19.17
N SER A 100 -7.50 0.86 18.86
CA SER A 100 -8.17 0.65 17.58
C SER A 100 -9.63 1.05 17.69
N MET A 101 -10.06 1.98 16.83
CA MET A 101 -11.49 2.27 16.66
C MET A 101 -11.90 1.92 15.23
N PRO A 102 -13.06 1.26 15.03
CA PRO A 102 -13.57 0.97 13.69
C PRO A 102 -13.73 2.26 12.87
N GLY A 103 -13.25 2.23 11.63
CA GLY A 103 -13.37 3.35 10.70
C GLY A 103 -12.31 4.47 10.83
N MET A 104 -11.42 4.41 11.82
CA MET A 104 -10.35 5.42 12.00
C MET A 104 -9.03 5.08 11.31
N MET A 105 -8.95 3.95 10.61
CA MET A 105 -7.69 3.43 10.12
C MET A 105 -7.76 3.13 8.64
N ASP A 106 -6.90 3.80 7.91
CA ASP A 106 -6.76 3.62 6.49
C ASP A 106 -5.94 2.38 6.15
N THR A 107 -6.28 1.77 5.03
CA THR A 107 -5.54 0.65 4.45
C THR A 107 -5.30 0.95 2.99
N ILE A 108 -4.06 0.78 2.55
CA ILE A 108 -3.71 0.84 1.14
C ILE A 108 -3.41 -0.57 0.68
N LEU A 109 -4.15 -1.04 -0.31
CA LEU A 109 -3.98 -2.36 -0.89
C LEU A 109 -3.11 -2.29 -2.14
N ASN A 110 -2.43 -3.39 -2.44
CA ASN A 110 -1.65 -3.56 -3.66
C ASN A 110 -0.52 -2.53 -3.84
N LEU A 111 0.09 -2.08 -2.74
CA LEU A 111 1.30 -1.28 -2.81
C LEU A 111 2.40 -2.11 -3.48
N GLY A 112 3.06 -1.53 -4.46
CA GLY A 112 4.02 -2.19 -5.34
C GLY A 112 3.56 -2.29 -6.80
N LEU A 113 2.30 -1.91 -7.09
CA LEU A 113 1.79 -1.85 -8.45
C LEU A 113 2.36 -0.64 -9.22
N ASN A 114 2.76 -0.90 -10.44
CA ASN A 114 2.98 0.06 -11.51
C ASN A 114 2.47 -0.56 -12.82
N GLU A 115 2.57 0.15 -13.93
CA GLU A 115 2.05 -0.36 -15.22
C GLU A 115 2.69 -1.68 -15.65
N GLU A 116 4.00 -1.83 -15.46
CA GLU A 116 4.72 -3.06 -15.83
C GLU A 116 4.28 -4.25 -14.98
N VAL A 117 4.13 -4.05 -13.67
CA VAL A 117 3.66 -5.10 -12.73
C VAL A 117 2.22 -5.48 -13.02
N VAL A 118 1.36 -4.53 -13.39
CA VAL A 118 -0.03 -4.81 -13.79
C VAL A 118 -0.08 -5.71 -15.02
N GLU A 119 0.76 -5.46 -16.03
CA GLU A 119 0.86 -6.33 -17.20
C GLU A 119 1.33 -7.75 -16.84
N VAL A 120 2.27 -7.87 -15.92
CA VAL A 120 2.72 -9.17 -15.39
C VAL A 120 1.57 -9.91 -14.69
N LEU A 121 0.84 -9.23 -13.81
CA LEU A 121 -0.32 -9.80 -13.12
C LEU A 121 -1.43 -10.19 -14.08
N SER A 122 -1.68 -9.38 -15.08
CA SER A 122 -2.66 -9.64 -16.15
C SER A 122 -2.33 -10.96 -16.86
N LYS A 123 -1.08 -11.16 -17.25
CA LYS A 123 -0.62 -12.38 -17.91
C LYS A 123 -0.67 -13.60 -16.99
N LYS A 124 -0.15 -13.47 -15.76
CA LYS A 124 -0.10 -14.58 -14.79
C LYS A 124 -1.47 -15.04 -14.33
N SER A 125 -2.39 -14.13 -14.11
CA SER A 125 -3.75 -14.46 -13.67
C SER A 125 -4.67 -14.90 -14.81
N GLY A 126 -4.32 -14.58 -16.05
CA GLY A 126 -5.23 -14.70 -17.20
C GLY A 126 -6.46 -13.78 -17.10
N ASN A 127 -6.42 -12.78 -16.22
CA ASN A 127 -7.54 -11.87 -15.97
C ASN A 127 -7.09 -10.40 -16.04
N PRO A 128 -6.95 -9.83 -17.24
CA PRO A 128 -6.56 -8.44 -17.42
C PRO A 128 -7.48 -7.45 -16.70
N ARG A 129 -8.79 -7.72 -16.73
CA ARG A 129 -9.78 -6.88 -16.07
C ARG A 129 -9.50 -6.74 -14.58
N TRP A 130 -9.25 -7.85 -13.90
CA TRP A 130 -8.93 -7.85 -12.47
C TRP A 130 -7.63 -7.08 -12.19
N ALA A 131 -6.58 -7.31 -12.97
CA ALA A 131 -5.30 -6.64 -12.78
C ALA A 131 -5.40 -5.11 -12.92
N TRP A 132 -6.10 -4.64 -13.94
CA TRP A 132 -6.31 -3.20 -14.16
C TRP A 132 -7.27 -2.59 -13.13
N ASP A 133 -8.25 -3.33 -12.63
CA ASP A 133 -9.11 -2.87 -11.52
C ASP A 133 -8.31 -2.72 -10.23
N CYS A 134 -7.41 -3.64 -9.92
CA CYS A 134 -6.48 -3.52 -8.80
C CYS A 134 -5.62 -2.25 -8.90
N TYR A 135 -5.09 -1.95 -10.09
CA TYR A 135 -4.28 -0.76 -10.29
C TYR A 135 -5.09 0.53 -10.18
N ARG A 136 -6.24 0.60 -10.81
CA ARG A 136 -7.17 1.73 -10.68
C ARG A 136 -7.49 2.02 -9.21
N ARG A 137 -7.84 0.98 -8.45
CA ARG A 137 -8.13 1.11 -7.01
C ARG A 137 -6.93 1.56 -6.21
N PHE A 138 -5.75 1.05 -6.53
CA PHE A 138 -4.51 1.47 -5.88
C PHE A 138 -4.24 2.95 -6.09
N ILE A 139 -4.36 3.46 -7.32
CA ILE A 139 -4.17 4.87 -7.63
C ILE A 139 -5.17 5.72 -6.83
N GLN A 140 -6.44 5.34 -6.79
CA GLN A 140 -7.47 6.04 -6.05
C GLN A 140 -7.18 6.06 -4.54
N MET A 141 -6.89 4.90 -3.94
CA MET A 141 -6.60 4.81 -2.50
C MET A 141 -5.33 5.58 -2.12
N PHE A 142 -4.27 5.46 -2.90
CA PHE A 142 -3.03 6.20 -2.65
C PHE A 142 -3.25 7.71 -2.73
N SER A 143 -3.97 8.15 -3.74
CA SER A 143 -4.27 9.56 -3.95
C SER A 143 -5.14 10.14 -2.82
N ASP A 144 -6.19 9.42 -2.42
CA ASP A 144 -7.12 9.84 -1.37
C ASP A 144 -6.48 9.80 0.03
N VAL A 145 -5.89 8.66 0.38
CA VAL A 145 -5.41 8.40 1.74
C VAL A 145 -4.05 9.03 2.01
N VAL A 146 -3.10 8.92 1.08
CA VAL A 146 -1.72 9.40 1.30
C VAL A 146 -1.57 10.86 0.90
N MET A 147 -2.15 11.23 -0.24
CA MET A 147 -1.96 12.54 -0.84
C MET A 147 -3.12 13.52 -0.59
N GLU A 148 -4.14 13.07 0.13
CA GLU A 148 -5.32 13.85 0.50
C GLU A 148 -6.08 14.47 -0.71
N VAL A 149 -5.96 13.84 -1.88
CA VAL A 149 -6.76 14.17 -3.06
C VAL A 149 -8.09 13.45 -2.92
N GLY A 150 -9.14 14.18 -2.58
CA GLY A 150 -10.44 13.60 -2.25
C GLY A 150 -10.97 12.62 -3.32
N LYS A 151 -11.51 11.51 -2.89
CA LYS A 151 -12.03 10.43 -3.75
C LYS A 151 -13.08 10.87 -4.78
N LYS A 152 -13.80 11.96 -4.50
CA LYS A 152 -14.83 12.53 -5.38
C LYS A 152 -14.37 12.79 -6.81
N TYR A 153 -13.10 13.16 -6.99
CA TYR A 153 -12.54 13.42 -8.32
C TYR A 153 -12.45 12.13 -9.15
N PHE A 154 -12.11 11.03 -8.49
CA PHE A 154 -11.98 9.70 -9.12
C PHE A 154 -13.34 9.03 -9.33
N GLU A 155 -14.25 9.15 -8.36
CA GLU A 155 -15.63 8.66 -8.47
C GLU A 155 -16.34 9.28 -9.66
N LYS A 156 -16.16 10.59 -9.88
CA LYS A 156 -16.70 11.29 -11.05
C LYS A 156 -16.22 10.68 -12.37
N LEU A 157 -14.92 10.37 -12.48
CA LEU A 157 -14.37 9.74 -13.69
C LEU A 157 -14.96 8.34 -13.94
N ILE A 158 -15.20 7.57 -12.87
CA ILE A 158 -15.86 6.26 -12.96
C ILE A 158 -17.29 6.43 -13.47
N ASP A 159 -18.05 7.36 -12.93
CA ASP A 159 -19.43 7.63 -13.31
C ASP A 159 -19.53 8.08 -14.77
N GLU A 160 -18.69 9.00 -15.20
CA GLU A 160 -18.61 9.43 -16.61
C GLU A 160 -18.27 8.27 -17.55
N MET A 161 -17.40 7.34 -17.15
CA MET A 161 -17.09 6.15 -17.94
C MET A 161 -18.30 5.21 -18.02
N LYS A 162 -19.00 4.99 -16.91
CA LYS A 162 -20.21 4.16 -16.87
C LYS A 162 -21.31 4.74 -17.75
N GLU A 163 -21.55 6.05 -17.66
CA GLU A 163 -22.50 6.75 -18.54
C GLU A 163 -22.16 6.56 -20.02
N LYS A 164 -20.90 6.81 -20.38
CA LYS A 164 -20.43 6.66 -21.76
C LYS A 164 -20.61 5.24 -22.30
N LYS A 165 -20.50 4.23 -21.45
CA LYS A 165 -20.64 2.81 -21.80
C LYS A 165 -22.08 2.28 -21.68
N GLY A 166 -22.97 3.06 -21.08
CA GLY A 166 -24.35 2.64 -20.82
C GLY A 166 -24.49 1.53 -19.79
N VAL A 167 -23.57 1.49 -18.81
CA VAL A 167 -23.55 0.50 -17.72
C VAL A 167 -23.77 1.16 -16.37
N THR A 168 -24.17 0.39 -15.38
CA THR A 168 -24.47 0.89 -14.03
C THR A 168 -23.48 0.40 -12.96
N LEU A 169 -22.91 -0.78 -13.15
CA LEU A 169 -22.01 -1.39 -12.17
C LEU A 169 -20.56 -1.35 -12.65
N ASP A 170 -19.63 -1.15 -11.71
CA ASP A 170 -18.18 -1.17 -12.01
C ASP A 170 -17.74 -2.50 -12.64
N VAL A 171 -18.37 -3.61 -12.24
CA VAL A 171 -18.06 -4.95 -12.76
C VAL A 171 -18.38 -5.13 -14.25
N GLU A 172 -19.20 -4.25 -14.83
CA GLU A 172 -19.55 -4.26 -16.25
C GLU A 172 -18.50 -3.56 -17.13
N LEU A 173 -17.55 -2.83 -16.53
CA LEU A 173 -16.43 -2.24 -17.23
C LEU A 173 -15.42 -3.33 -17.61
N ASN A 174 -14.94 -3.30 -18.85
CA ASN A 174 -13.95 -4.26 -19.32
C ASN A 174 -12.51 -3.83 -19.02
N ALA A 175 -11.52 -4.65 -19.38
CA ALA A 175 -10.11 -4.37 -19.12
C ALA A 175 -9.62 -3.08 -19.76
N ASP A 176 -10.04 -2.78 -20.99
CA ASP A 176 -9.63 -1.55 -21.70
C ASP A 176 -10.25 -0.31 -21.05
N ASP A 177 -11.48 -0.40 -20.59
CA ASP A 177 -12.15 0.67 -19.83
C ASP A 177 -11.39 0.97 -18.54
N LEU A 178 -10.99 -0.06 -17.79
CA LEU A 178 -10.24 0.07 -16.54
C LEU A 178 -8.83 0.58 -16.77
N LYS A 179 -8.18 0.19 -17.86
CA LYS A 179 -6.87 0.75 -18.26
C LYS A 179 -7.00 2.24 -18.59
N THR A 180 -8.03 2.64 -19.31
CA THR A 180 -8.33 4.03 -19.60
C THR A 180 -8.60 4.81 -18.34
N LEU A 181 -9.41 4.28 -17.39
CA LEU A 181 -9.65 4.89 -16.08
C LEU A 181 -8.36 5.06 -15.27
N ALA A 182 -7.50 4.06 -15.23
CA ALA A 182 -6.21 4.15 -14.54
C ALA A 182 -5.37 5.32 -15.07
N ASN A 183 -5.32 5.49 -16.39
CA ASN A 183 -4.62 6.62 -17.02
C ASN A 183 -5.29 7.97 -16.71
N GLN A 184 -6.62 8.02 -16.71
CA GLN A 184 -7.36 9.22 -16.31
C GLN A 184 -7.13 9.56 -14.83
N PHE A 185 -7.04 8.58 -13.96
CA PHE A 185 -6.72 8.76 -12.53
C PHE A 185 -5.32 9.32 -12.33
N LYS A 186 -4.33 8.83 -13.08
CA LYS A 186 -2.98 9.41 -13.05
C LYS A 186 -2.95 10.85 -13.56
N ALA A 187 -3.71 11.16 -14.59
CA ALA A 187 -3.86 12.54 -15.09
C ALA A 187 -4.54 13.44 -14.06
N GLU A 188 -5.56 12.98 -13.37
CA GLU A 188 -6.21 13.72 -12.29
C GLU A 188 -5.28 13.93 -11.10
N TYR A 189 -4.51 12.91 -10.71
CA TYR A 189 -3.46 13.02 -9.70
C TYR A 189 -2.48 14.16 -10.04
N LYS A 190 -1.96 14.17 -11.29
CA LYS A 190 -1.06 15.21 -11.77
C LYS A 190 -1.71 16.60 -11.76
N LYS A 191 -2.97 16.69 -12.16
CA LYS A 191 -3.73 17.95 -12.16
C LYS A 191 -3.89 18.51 -10.75
N GLN A 192 -4.14 17.68 -9.75
CA GLN A 192 -4.36 18.11 -8.37
C GLN A 192 -3.05 18.43 -7.63
N LEU A 193 -1.97 17.70 -7.91
CA LEU A 193 -0.71 17.78 -7.16
C LEU A 193 0.46 18.38 -7.93
N GLY A 194 0.35 18.55 -9.24
CA GLY A 194 1.40 19.10 -10.09
C GLY A 194 2.57 18.17 -10.40
N SER A 195 2.52 16.91 -9.93
CA SER A 195 3.54 15.89 -10.17
C SER A 195 2.93 14.61 -10.72
N ASP A 196 3.73 13.81 -11.43
CA ASP A 196 3.28 12.54 -11.94
C ASP A 196 3.04 11.52 -10.82
N PHE A 197 2.10 10.60 -11.03
CA PHE A 197 1.89 9.47 -10.11
C PHE A 197 3.17 8.62 -10.05
N PRO A 198 3.63 8.22 -8.84
CA PRO A 198 4.86 7.45 -8.70
C PRO A 198 4.85 6.16 -9.52
N SER A 199 5.95 5.92 -10.25
CA SER A 199 6.15 4.71 -11.05
C SER A 199 7.11 3.72 -10.40
N ASP A 200 7.97 4.20 -9.49
CA ASP A 200 8.86 3.36 -8.69
C ASP A 200 8.04 2.68 -7.58
N PRO A 201 8.00 1.34 -7.50
CA PRO A 201 7.24 0.62 -6.48
C PRO A 201 7.90 0.61 -5.09
N LYS A 202 9.11 1.14 -4.92
CA LYS A 202 9.82 1.33 -3.64
C LYS A 202 9.86 2.82 -3.17
#